data_07b9c0a4b5efa2d444124b22d14ad51d
#
_entry.id   07b9c0a4b5efa2d444124b22d14ad51d
#
_cell.length_a   1.000
_cell.length_b   1.000
_cell.length_c   1.000
_cell.angle_alpha   90.00
_cell.angle_beta   90.00
_cell.angle_gamma   90.00
#
_symmetry.space_group_name_H-M   'P 1'
#
loop_
_entity.id
_entity.type
_entity.pdbx_description
1 polymer ?
#
loop_
_entity_poly.entity_id
_entity_poly.type
_entity_poly.pdbx_seq_one_letter_code
_entity_poly.pdbx_strand_id
1 'polypeptide(L)'
;MALALAISSTGDLDLSSGGPRLVKGVDAAAGALVYRFTTFAGTGQVDRGEWAYDYAYGMTWRSAVLGRYFDEGPTRALLADVASRTTGVGPTSADQVTITTEPVTRTATITIDRIRIGNSVSAEPVTISVPIGALL
;
A
#
# COMPACT_ATOMS: atom_id res chain seq x y z
N MET A 1 -19.60 -4.30 -4.90
CA MET A 1 -18.87 -4.33 -3.62
C MET A 1 -17.73 -5.32 -3.73
N ALA A 2 -16.51 -4.89 -3.45
CA ALA A 2 -15.36 -5.78 -3.53
C ALA A 2 -15.34 -6.74 -2.34
N LEU A 3 -15.06 -8.01 -2.62
CA LEU A 3 -14.81 -9.04 -1.61
C LEU A 3 -13.36 -9.46 -1.72
N ALA A 4 -12.70 -9.70 -0.59
CA ALA A 4 -11.32 -10.13 -0.54
C ALA A 4 -11.09 -11.02 0.68
N LEU A 5 -9.98 -11.76 0.66
CA LEU A 5 -9.50 -12.44 1.87
C LEU A 5 -8.94 -11.40 2.84
N ALA A 6 -9.15 -11.60 4.13
CA ALA A 6 -8.60 -10.72 5.17
C ALA A 6 -7.08 -10.83 5.19
N ILE A 7 -6.40 -9.67 5.17
CA ILE A 7 -4.95 -9.57 5.15
C ILE A 7 -4.52 -8.63 6.29
N SER A 8 -3.45 -9.00 6.99
CA SER A 8 -2.87 -8.16 8.04
C SER A 8 -2.20 -6.91 7.45
N SER A 9 -1.84 -5.94 8.29
CA SER A 9 -1.17 -4.71 7.87
C SER A 9 0.22 -4.96 7.26
N THR A 10 0.79 -6.14 7.45
CA THR A 10 2.09 -6.54 6.88
C THR A 10 1.96 -7.34 5.59
N GLY A 11 0.74 -7.61 5.13
CA GLY A 11 0.49 -8.31 3.88
C GLY A 11 0.24 -9.81 4.02
N ASP A 12 0.32 -10.34 5.23
CA ASP A 12 0.07 -11.76 5.48
C ASP A 12 -1.43 -12.05 5.54
N LEU A 13 -1.80 -13.29 5.22
CA LEU A 13 -3.17 -13.75 5.37
C LEU A 13 -3.56 -13.71 6.86
N ASP A 14 -4.67 -13.07 7.16
CA ASP A 14 -5.15 -12.97 8.55
C ASP A 14 -5.90 -14.24 8.93
N LEU A 15 -5.28 -15.05 9.79
CA LEU A 15 -5.86 -16.29 10.30
C LEU A 15 -6.25 -16.19 11.79
N SER A 16 -6.31 -14.96 12.32
CA SER A 16 -6.54 -14.74 13.77
C SER A 16 -7.89 -15.29 14.26
N SER A 17 -8.86 -15.44 13.37
CA SER A 17 -10.17 -16.01 13.70
C SER A 17 -10.25 -17.55 13.54
N GLY A 18 -9.11 -18.22 13.31
CA GLY A 18 -9.03 -19.66 13.17
C GLY A 18 -9.01 -20.19 11.75
N GLY A 19 -9.13 -19.32 10.76
CA GLY A 19 -9.06 -19.70 9.33
C GLY A 19 -9.22 -18.48 8.44
N PRO A 20 -9.07 -18.64 7.11
CA PRO A 20 -9.28 -17.55 6.18
C PRO A 20 -10.72 -17.04 6.28
N ARG A 21 -10.88 -15.72 6.17
CA ARG A 21 -12.20 -15.10 6.15
C ARG A 21 -12.30 -14.09 5.00
N LEU A 22 -13.50 -13.90 4.50
CA LEU A 22 -13.78 -12.88 3.50
C LEU A 22 -14.12 -11.56 4.19
N VAL A 23 -13.65 -10.48 3.62
CA VAL A 23 -13.94 -9.12 4.07
C VAL A 23 -14.46 -8.30 2.89
N LYS A 24 -15.13 -7.21 3.20
CA LYS A 24 -15.69 -6.29 2.19
C LYS A 24 -15.56 -4.84 2.67
N GLY A 25 -15.88 -3.91 1.79
CA GLY A 25 -15.86 -2.48 2.12
C GLY A 25 -14.47 -1.98 2.49
N VAL A 26 -14.35 -1.32 3.64
CA VAL A 26 -13.11 -0.72 4.12
C VAL A 26 -12.02 -1.77 4.30
N ASP A 27 -12.35 -2.92 4.86
CA ASP A 27 -11.38 -3.99 5.11
C ASP A 27 -10.84 -4.58 3.81
N ALA A 28 -11.69 -4.75 2.80
CA ALA A 28 -11.24 -5.21 1.48
C ALA A 28 -10.32 -4.19 0.81
N ALA A 29 -10.66 -2.90 0.90
CA ALA A 29 -9.84 -1.83 0.36
C ALA A 29 -8.50 -1.72 1.09
N ALA A 30 -8.50 -1.86 2.42
CA ALA A 30 -7.27 -1.87 3.21
C ALA A 30 -6.35 -3.01 2.81
N GLY A 31 -6.89 -4.22 2.63
CA GLY A 31 -6.13 -5.37 2.16
C GLY A 31 -5.53 -5.15 0.77
N ALA A 32 -6.30 -4.58 -0.14
CA ALA A 32 -5.83 -4.26 -1.49
C ALA A 32 -4.70 -3.22 -1.45
N LEU A 33 -4.79 -2.21 -0.58
CA LEU A 33 -3.73 -1.22 -0.39
C LEU A 33 -2.47 -1.86 0.19
N VAL A 34 -2.59 -2.70 1.20
CA VAL A 34 -1.45 -3.42 1.80
C VAL A 34 -0.74 -4.23 0.73
N TYR A 35 -1.47 -4.99 -0.05
CA TYR A 35 -0.91 -5.82 -1.12
C TYR A 35 -0.17 -4.96 -2.14
N ARG A 36 -0.77 -3.87 -2.57
CA ARG A 36 -0.16 -2.99 -3.58
C ARG A 36 1.07 -2.26 -3.06
N PHE A 37 1.04 -1.75 -1.82
CA PHE A 37 2.18 -1.04 -1.26
C PHE A 37 3.34 -1.97 -0.89
N THR A 38 3.08 -3.23 -0.58
CA THR A 38 4.12 -4.21 -0.27
C THR A 38 4.66 -4.93 -1.51
N THR A 39 4.05 -4.72 -2.67
CA THR A 39 4.52 -5.26 -3.95
C THR A 39 5.40 -4.24 -4.65
N PHE A 40 6.51 -4.70 -5.23
CA PHE A 40 7.47 -3.83 -5.91
C PHE A 40 7.14 -3.70 -7.37
N ALA A 41 6.83 -2.48 -7.78
CA ALA A 41 6.69 -2.18 -9.19
C ALA A 41 8.06 -2.11 -9.85
N GLY A 42 8.16 -2.61 -11.08
CA GLY A 42 9.31 -2.43 -11.93
C GLY A 42 9.17 -1.21 -12.83
N THR A 43 10.20 -0.98 -13.64
CA THR A 43 10.26 0.17 -14.56
C THR A 43 10.09 -0.20 -16.02
N GLY A 44 10.01 -1.49 -16.36
CA GLY A 44 9.84 -1.93 -17.74
C GLY A 44 10.39 -3.32 -18.01
N GLN A 45 10.91 -3.53 -19.21
CA GLN A 45 11.38 -4.84 -19.67
C GLN A 45 12.57 -5.39 -18.88
N VAL A 46 13.46 -4.51 -18.45
CA VAL A 46 14.66 -4.90 -17.69
C VAL A 46 14.33 -5.13 -16.22
N ASP A 47 13.61 -4.20 -15.61
CA ASP A 47 13.12 -4.33 -14.24
C ASP A 47 11.61 -4.57 -14.31
N ARG A 48 11.22 -5.82 -14.17
CA ARG A 48 9.83 -6.23 -14.33
C ARG A 48 9.04 -6.21 -13.02
N GLY A 49 9.68 -5.86 -11.93
CA GLY A 49 9.01 -5.86 -10.63
C GLY A 49 8.67 -7.26 -10.13
N GLU A 50 7.79 -7.32 -9.14
CA GLU A 50 7.40 -8.59 -8.52
C GLU A 50 6.17 -9.23 -9.17
N TRP A 51 5.32 -8.44 -9.82
CA TRP A 51 4.10 -8.97 -10.42
C TRP A 51 4.35 -9.37 -11.88
N ALA A 52 4.19 -10.66 -12.16
CA ALA A 52 4.56 -11.23 -13.46
C ALA A 52 3.73 -10.69 -14.63
N TYR A 53 2.51 -10.27 -14.39
CA TYR A 53 1.57 -9.86 -15.44
C TYR A 53 1.55 -8.36 -15.67
N ASP A 54 2.05 -7.57 -14.75
CA ASP A 54 2.07 -6.12 -14.88
C ASP A 54 3.25 -5.57 -14.08
N TYR A 55 4.31 -5.17 -14.76
CA TYR A 55 5.50 -4.64 -14.10
C TYR A 55 5.21 -3.34 -13.32
N ALA A 56 4.20 -2.60 -13.71
CA ALA A 56 3.84 -1.35 -13.05
C ALA A 56 2.96 -1.54 -11.81
N TYR A 57 2.56 -2.79 -11.52
CA TYR A 57 1.74 -3.06 -10.34
C TYR A 57 2.58 -2.94 -9.07
N GLY A 58 2.06 -2.17 -8.12
CA GLY A 58 2.71 -1.98 -6.83
C GLY A 58 3.26 -0.57 -6.67
N MET A 59 4.24 -0.42 -5.79
CA MET A 59 4.92 0.85 -5.50
C MET A 59 6.37 0.78 -6.00
N THR A 60 6.84 1.85 -6.60
CA THR A 60 8.20 1.95 -7.17
C THR A 60 9.23 2.26 -6.07
N TRP A 61 9.29 1.43 -5.04
CA TRP A 61 10.19 1.66 -3.91
C TRP A 61 11.66 1.77 -4.31
N ARG A 62 12.12 0.86 -5.17
CA ARG A 62 13.54 0.81 -5.55
C ARG A 62 13.98 2.02 -6.35
N SER A 63 13.17 2.43 -7.33
CA SER A 63 13.58 3.50 -8.25
C SER A 63 13.27 4.90 -7.73
N ALA A 64 12.23 5.05 -6.91
CA ALA A 64 11.74 6.37 -6.52
C ALA A 64 12.09 6.76 -5.08
N VAL A 65 12.35 5.78 -4.21
CA VAL A 65 12.54 6.03 -2.77
C VAL A 65 13.90 5.52 -2.28
N LEU A 66 14.19 4.25 -2.51
CA LEU A 66 15.41 3.63 -1.99
C LEU A 66 16.65 4.11 -2.75
N GLY A 67 17.75 4.27 -2.03
CA GLY A 67 19.01 4.73 -2.60
C GLY A 67 19.06 6.23 -2.89
N ARG A 68 18.08 6.98 -2.41
CA ARG A 68 18.01 8.44 -2.56
C ARG A 68 17.81 9.09 -1.20
N TYR A 69 18.06 10.40 -1.14
CA TYR A 69 17.62 11.15 0.03
C TYR A 69 16.11 11.05 0.13
N PHE A 70 15.63 10.72 1.33
CA PHE A 70 14.21 10.63 1.55
C PHE A 70 13.57 12.02 1.44
N ASP A 71 12.64 12.16 0.51
CA ASP A 71 11.86 13.37 0.33
C ASP A 71 10.38 13.04 0.55
N GLU A 72 9.84 13.52 1.66
CA GLU A 72 8.48 13.20 2.07
C GLU A 72 7.42 13.67 1.06
N GLY A 73 7.59 14.87 0.51
CA GLY A 73 6.61 15.43 -0.42
C GLY A 73 6.37 14.59 -1.66
N PRO A 74 7.41 14.33 -2.48
CA PRO A 74 7.29 13.46 -3.65
C PRO A 74 6.86 12.03 -3.30
N THR A 75 7.34 11.48 -2.18
CA THR A 75 6.95 10.14 -1.75
C THR A 75 5.47 10.07 -1.41
N ARG A 76 4.94 11.06 -0.71
CA ARG A 76 3.51 11.15 -0.41
C ARG A 76 2.67 11.22 -1.68
N ALA A 77 3.11 11.99 -2.66
CA ALA A 77 2.43 12.10 -3.95
C ALA A 77 2.39 10.77 -4.69
N LEU A 78 3.51 10.03 -4.69
CA LEU A 78 3.56 8.69 -5.29
C LEU A 78 2.63 7.71 -4.58
N LEU A 79 2.64 7.72 -3.25
CA LEU A 79 1.76 6.85 -2.47
C LEU A 79 0.28 7.17 -2.72
N ALA A 80 -0.06 8.44 -2.81
CA ALA A 80 -1.42 8.86 -3.13
C ALA A 80 -1.85 8.40 -4.52
N ASP A 81 -0.96 8.48 -5.51
CA ASP A 81 -1.22 8.00 -6.85
C ASP A 81 -1.45 6.48 -6.89
N VAL A 82 -0.60 5.72 -6.20
CA VAL A 82 -0.76 4.26 -6.09
C VAL A 82 -2.06 3.91 -5.39
N ALA A 83 -2.41 4.60 -4.32
CA ALA A 83 -3.67 4.38 -3.61
C ALA A 83 -4.87 4.65 -4.53
N SER A 84 -4.83 5.73 -5.30
CA SER A 84 -5.92 6.10 -6.22
C SER A 84 -6.14 5.07 -7.33
N ARG A 85 -5.09 4.29 -7.67
CA ARG A 85 -5.18 3.23 -8.67
C ARG A 85 -5.57 1.87 -8.08
N THR A 86 -5.74 1.79 -6.76
CA THR A 86 -6.10 0.55 -6.09
C THR A 86 -7.60 0.30 -6.25
N THR A 87 -7.97 -0.93 -6.58
CA THR A 87 -9.37 -1.34 -6.75
C THR A 87 -10.15 -1.11 -5.46
N GLY A 88 -11.28 -0.44 -5.57
CA GLY A 88 -12.16 -0.16 -4.44
C GLY A 88 -11.84 1.12 -3.69
N VAL A 89 -10.74 1.78 -4.03
CA VAL A 89 -10.32 3.04 -3.40
C VAL A 89 -10.58 4.19 -4.37
N GLY A 90 -11.22 5.25 -3.89
CA GLY A 90 -11.45 6.45 -4.67
C GLY A 90 -10.22 7.35 -4.75
N PRO A 91 -10.32 8.50 -5.42
CA PRO A 91 -9.22 9.43 -5.56
C PRO A 91 -8.64 9.82 -4.19
N THR A 92 -7.33 9.74 -4.08
CA THR A 92 -6.59 10.05 -2.85
C THR A 92 -5.56 11.14 -3.15
N SER A 93 -5.47 12.14 -2.31
CA SER A 93 -4.51 13.24 -2.47
C SER A 93 -3.33 13.09 -1.49
N ALA A 94 -2.23 13.75 -1.79
CA ALA A 94 -1.00 13.63 -1.00
C ALA A 94 -1.18 14.11 0.46
N ASP A 95 -2.07 15.05 0.70
CA ASP A 95 -2.34 15.54 2.06
C ASP A 95 -3.07 14.52 2.95
N GLN A 96 -3.66 13.49 2.36
CA GLN A 96 -4.27 12.38 3.10
C GLN A 96 -3.25 11.34 3.54
N VAL A 97 -2.04 11.37 3.00
CA VAL A 97 -1.03 10.35 3.22
C VAL A 97 0.04 10.86 4.18
N THR A 98 0.38 10.04 5.17
CA THR A 98 1.49 10.28 6.09
C THR A 98 2.42 9.09 6.03
N ILE A 99 3.73 9.33 5.97
CA ILE A 99 4.73 8.27 6.00
C ILE A 99 5.73 8.56 7.13
N THR A 100 5.99 7.53 7.92
CA THR A 100 6.96 7.56 9.01
C THR A 100 7.92 6.42 8.82
N THR A 101 9.22 6.68 8.95
CA THR A 101 10.24 5.64 8.82
C THR A 101 10.86 5.35 10.17
N GLU A 102 11.09 4.06 10.44
CA GLU A 102 11.76 3.59 11.65
C GLU A 102 13.08 2.93 11.24
N PRO A 103 14.24 3.61 11.50
CA PRO A 103 15.54 3.09 11.06
C PRO A 103 15.94 1.78 11.72
N VAL A 104 15.57 1.59 12.99
CA VAL A 104 15.99 0.39 13.75
C VAL A 104 15.34 -0.86 13.18
N THR A 105 14.03 -0.81 12.94
CA THR A 105 13.28 -1.94 12.37
C THR A 105 13.28 -1.96 10.85
N ARG A 106 13.79 -0.89 10.24
CA ARG A 106 13.77 -0.69 8.78
C ARG A 106 12.38 -0.85 8.20
N THR A 107 11.43 -0.20 8.84
CA THR A 107 10.01 -0.26 8.46
C THR A 107 9.51 1.13 8.12
N ALA A 108 8.73 1.24 7.06
CA ALA A 108 7.95 2.43 6.75
C ALA A 108 6.50 2.19 7.18
N THR A 109 5.93 3.13 7.90
CA THR A 109 4.52 3.10 8.27
C THR A 109 3.79 4.17 7.47
N ILE A 110 2.80 3.74 6.69
CA ILE A 110 2.00 4.60 5.82
C ILE A 110 0.60 4.67 6.41
N THR A 111 0.11 5.88 6.64
CA THR A 111 -1.25 6.10 7.13
C THR A 111 -2.01 6.93 6.10
N ILE A 112 -3.18 6.48 5.72
CA ILE A 112 -4.06 7.17 4.76
C ILE A 112 -5.37 7.48 5.45
N ASP A 113 -5.67 8.78 5.56
CA ASP A 113 -6.90 9.27 6.15
C ASP A 113 -8.00 9.42 5.10
N ARG A 114 -9.24 9.34 5.55
CA ARG A 114 -10.42 9.69 4.77
C ARG A 114 -10.49 8.96 3.44
N ILE A 115 -10.18 7.66 3.46
CA ILE A 115 -10.26 6.83 2.25
C ILE A 115 -11.70 6.80 1.77
N ARG A 116 -11.88 7.10 0.49
CA ARG A 116 -13.18 7.03 -0.17
C ARG A 116 -13.38 5.64 -0.75
N ILE A 117 -14.50 5.01 -0.36
CA ILE A 117 -14.89 3.69 -0.84
C ILE A 117 -16.31 3.79 -1.34
N GLY A 118 -16.49 3.73 -2.66
CA GLY A 118 -17.77 4.03 -3.29
C GLY A 118 -18.19 5.47 -2.97
N ASN A 119 -19.36 5.64 -2.36
CA ASN A 119 -19.90 6.94 -1.96
C ASN A 119 -19.61 7.30 -0.50
N SER A 120 -18.85 6.46 0.20
CA SER A 120 -18.56 6.64 1.63
C SER A 120 -17.13 7.04 1.85
N VAL A 121 -16.89 7.80 2.91
CA VAL A 121 -15.55 8.15 3.38
C VAL A 121 -15.32 7.43 4.70
N SER A 122 -14.21 6.70 4.80
CA SER A 122 -13.86 5.99 6.03
C SER A 122 -13.56 6.97 7.16
N ALA A 123 -14.15 6.74 8.33
CA ALA A 123 -13.85 7.52 9.54
C ALA A 123 -12.52 7.10 10.16
N GLU A 124 -12.08 5.87 9.90
CA GLU A 124 -10.85 5.31 10.46
C GLU A 124 -9.72 5.39 9.42
N PRO A 125 -8.52 5.83 9.82
CA PRO A 125 -7.37 5.79 8.90
C PRO A 125 -6.93 4.36 8.66
N VAL A 126 -6.37 4.10 7.47
CA VAL A 126 -5.74 2.82 7.14
C VAL A 126 -4.24 2.95 7.38
N THR A 127 -3.68 2.04 8.17
CA THR A 127 -2.25 2.00 8.49
C THR A 127 -1.62 0.77 7.87
N ILE A 128 -0.51 0.95 7.17
CA ILE A 128 0.19 -0.11 6.44
C ILE A 128 1.66 -0.08 6.85
N SER A 129 2.21 -1.25 7.20
CA SER A 129 3.62 -1.41 7.53
C SER A 129 4.36 -2.08 6.38
N VAL A 130 5.38 -1.42 5.86
CA VAL A 130 6.19 -1.94 4.77
C VAL A 130 7.61 -2.21 5.27
N PRO A 131 8.10 -3.46 5.20
CA PRO A 131 9.46 -3.79 5.64
C PRO A 131 10.47 -3.38 4.58
N ILE A 132 10.85 -2.10 4.55
CA ILE A 132 11.76 -1.57 3.53
C ILE A 132 13.19 -2.10 3.65
N GLY A 133 13.56 -2.62 4.82
CA GLY A 133 14.90 -3.21 5.01
C GLY A 133 15.13 -4.47 4.22
N ALA A 134 14.10 -5.21 3.88
CA ALA A 134 14.19 -6.40 3.02
C ALA A 134 14.51 -6.04 1.57
N LEU A 135 14.56 -4.78 1.23
CA LEU A 135 14.68 -4.24 -0.11
C LEU A 135 16.08 -3.69 -0.41
N LEU A 136 16.92 -3.65 0.58
CA LEU A 136 18.26 -3.08 0.47
C LEU A 136 19.28 -4.14 0.11
#